data_8716bea6a391ccaab4ab230219b5b779
#
_entry.id   8716bea6a391ccaab4ab230219b5b779
#
_cell.length_a   1.000
_cell.length_b   1.000
_cell.length_c   1.000
_cell.angle_alpha   90.00
_cell.angle_beta   90.00
_cell.angle_gamma   90.00
#
_symmetry.space_group_name_H-M   'P 1'
#
loop_
_entity.id
_entity.type
_entity.pdbx_description
1 polymer ?
#
loop_
_entity_poly.entity_id
_entity_poly.type
_entity_poly.pdbx_seq_one_letter_code
_entity_poly.pdbx_strand_id
1 'polypeptide(L)'
;QLVIDFHQHGGHLALCGGPQSGKSGALRTIVSSLALNRRPEDIRFYVIDLGGGQLAALDRLPHVAGVAGREEGEKIRRIVDEVAGFIRRPESRETFLIIDGWHHIGPSNAEFEDIAESITDIVADGASANVHVVIATSRWTTMRPAIRDLIANRLELRLGEALDSLIDRKLQQKLPSAPGRGLTQAGENMLLAHTSNQDIAHICRVHANAVPAPQLKMLPAVLTPEALAAHGEAPTGGIPWGIGGRDLSTLAWNPEREPHLVAIGAQGCGKSNFLAQVMRGISRLPREAARLVVIDQRRAHLGTLDQDMVAAYAATQSSAQEEIVNTVRTLEQRLPGPDITPEQLAARDWWAGPDIYVVVDDADLVSDIALAPLIDLLPHARDIGLHMVIARKSGGIGRALFGQFFSAVRDLQPAFLLFDADRDE
;
A
#
# COMPACT_ATOMS: atom_id res chain seq x y z
N GLN A 1 -36.61 21.87 1.38
CA GLN A 1 -35.21 21.66 1.67
C GLN A 1 -34.83 20.22 1.29
N LEU A 2 -33.80 20.04 0.46
CA LEU A 2 -33.27 18.70 0.16
C LEU A 2 -32.46 18.20 1.38
N VAL A 3 -32.85 17.05 1.91
CA VAL A 3 -32.12 16.35 2.99
C VAL A 3 -31.63 15.03 2.43
N ILE A 4 -30.35 14.75 2.64
CA ILE A 4 -29.73 13.47 2.33
C ILE A 4 -29.31 12.85 3.67
N ASP A 5 -29.93 11.72 4.00
CA ASP A 5 -29.62 11.00 5.24
C ASP A 5 -28.66 9.85 4.92
N PHE A 6 -27.42 9.97 5.36
CA PHE A 6 -26.37 8.96 5.18
C PHE A 6 -26.46 7.78 6.16
N HIS A 7 -27.32 7.86 7.18
CA HIS A 7 -27.58 6.72 8.08
C HIS A 7 -28.70 5.81 7.56
N GLN A 8 -29.39 6.22 6.51
CA GLN A 8 -30.44 5.43 5.85
C GLN A 8 -30.05 5.13 4.40
N HIS A 9 -30.78 4.22 3.77
CA HIS A 9 -30.68 3.90 2.33
C HIS A 9 -29.25 3.52 1.88
N GLY A 10 -28.53 2.74 2.68
CA GLY A 10 -27.20 2.23 2.32
C GLY A 10 -26.05 3.22 2.49
N GLY A 11 -26.31 4.44 2.97
CA GLY A 11 -25.26 5.36 3.42
C GLY A 11 -24.39 6.00 2.33
N HIS A 12 -24.72 5.84 1.05
CA HIS A 12 -23.93 6.36 -0.08
C HIS A 12 -24.76 7.26 -0.98
N LEU A 13 -24.09 8.09 -1.80
CA LEU A 13 -24.76 9.00 -2.75
C LEU A 13 -24.08 8.95 -4.12
N ALA A 14 -24.86 8.85 -5.17
CA ALA A 14 -24.40 9.07 -6.54
C ALA A 14 -25.06 10.30 -7.16
N LEU A 15 -24.25 11.14 -7.80
CA LEU A 15 -24.64 12.34 -8.52
C LEU A 15 -24.27 12.21 -9.99
N CYS A 16 -25.25 12.25 -10.87
CA CYS A 16 -25.01 12.22 -12.31
C CYS A 16 -25.34 13.58 -12.95
N GLY A 17 -24.55 14.01 -13.92
CA GLY A 17 -24.82 15.25 -14.67
C GLY A 17 -23.86 15.44 -15.84
N GLY A 18 -24.33 16.07 -16.90
CA GLY A 18 -23.54 16.39 -18.07
C GLY A 18 -22.39 17.36 -17.79
N PRO A 19 -21.59 17.69 -18.81
CA PRO A 19 -20.56 18.73 -18.69
C PRO A 19 -21.14 20.04 -18.19
N GLN A 20 -20.42 20.74 -17.32
CA GLN A 20 -20.80 22.05 -16.75
C GLN A 20 -22.16 22.10 -16.02
N SER A 21 -22.75 20.95 -15.68
CA SER A 21 -24.01 20.88 -14.92
C SER A 21 -23.88 21.29 -13.46
N GLY A 22 -22.66 21.42 -12.92
CA GLY A 22 -22.39 21.82 -11.55
C GLY A 22 -22.05 20.67 -10.59
N LYS A 23 -21.64 19.49 -11.08
CA LYS A 23 -21.26 18.31 -10.25
C LYS A 23 -20.24 18.63 -9.18
N SER A 24 -19.09 19.16 -9.57
CA SER A 24 -18.01 19.51 -8.64
C SER A 24 -18.47 20.56 -7.61
N GLY A 25 -19.31 21.53 -8.05
CA GLY A 25 -19.95 22.49 -7.14
C GLY A 25 -20.90 21.82 -6.14
N ALA A 26 -21.65 20.82 -6.58
CA ALA A 26 -22.52 20.02 -5.71
C ALA A 26 -21.72 19.24 -4.65
N LEU A 27 -20.65 18.53 -5.05
CA LEU A 27 -19.77 17.84 -4.12
C LEU A 27 -19.17 18.81 -3.09
N ARG A 28 -18.69 19.95 -3.56
CA ARG A 28 -18.15 21.01 -2.70
C ARG A 28 -19.18 21.50 -1.69
N THR A 29 -20.44 21.67 -2.11
CA THR A 29 -21.52 22.09 -1.22
C THR A 29 -21.88 21.01 -0.21
N ILE A 30 -21.90 19.75 -0.58
CA ILE A 30 -22.14 18.61 0.31
C ILE A 30 -21.07 18.58 1.42
N VAL A 31 -19.79 18.60 1.03
CA VAL A 31 -18.66 18.60 1.98
C VAL A 31 -18.75 19.81 2.92
N SER A 32 -18.98 21.00 2.36
CA SER A 32 -19.03 22.23 3.16
C SER A 32 -20.23 22.26 4.10
N SER A 33 -21.38 21.75 3.69
CA SER A 33 -22.56 21.64 4.55
C SER A 33 -22.35 20.69 5.72
N LEU A 34 -21.73 19.54 5.50
CA LEU A 34 -21.38 18.61 6.56
C LEU A 34 -20.33 19.21 7.49
N ALA A 35 -19.26 19.81 6.94
CA ALA A 35 -18.18 20.40 7.69
C ALA A 35 -18.61 21.63 8.51
N LEU A 36 -19.63 22.38 8.09
CA LEU A 36 -20.14 23.51 8.87
C LEU A 36 -20.87 23.07 10.15
N ASN A 37 -21.55 21.91 10.08
CA ASN A 37 -22.44 21.43 11.14
C ASN A 37 -21.83 20.36 12.05
N ARG A 38 -20.69 19.81 11.70
CA ARG A 38 -20.01 18.72 12.42
C ARG A 38 -18.57 19.14 12.75
N ARG A 39 -17.99 18.58 13.78
CA ARG A 39 -16.61 18.88 14.17
C ARG A 39 -15.63 17.99 13.42
N PRO A 40 -14.37 18.42 13.20
CA PRO A 40 -13.36 17.58 12.56
C PRO A 40 -13.04 16.29 13.33
N GLU A 41 -13.31 16.25 14.64
CA GLU A 41 -13.17 15.08 15.49
C GLU A 41 -14.26 14.02 15.19
N ASP A 42 -15.43 14.45 14.72
CA ASP A 42 -16.59 13.58 14.47
C ASP A 42 -16.67 13.08 13.03
N ILE A 43 -16.16 13.90 12.07
CA ILE A 43 -16.25 13.62 10.63
C ILE A 43 -14.95 13.96 9.90
N ARG A 44 -14.61 13.16 8.89
CA ARG A 44 -13.46 13.44 8.01
C ARG A 44 -13.79 13.13 6.54
N PHE A 45 -13.05 13.79 5.66
CA PHE A 45 -13.19 13.63 4.21
C PHE A 45 -11.87 13.24 3.57
N TYR A 46 -11.97 12.31 2.63
CA TYR A 46 -10.96 12.01 1.62
C TYR A 46 -11.54 12.37 0.26
N VAL A 47 -10.78 13.06 -0.57
CA VAL A 47 -11.28 13.61 -1.84
C VAL A 47 -10.42 13.13 -3.00
N ILE A 48 -11.05 12.56 -4.02
CA ILE A 48 -10.44 12.20 -5.30
C ILE A 48 -11.06 13.09 -6.38
N ASP A 49 -10.28 14.03 -6.90
CA ASP A 49 -10.73 15.01 -7.91
C ASP A 49 -10.15 14.69 -9.28
N LEU A 50 -10.86 13.88 -10.06
CA LEU A 50 -10.54 13.58 -11.45
C LEU A 50 -11.29 14.50 -12.44
N GLY A 51 -12.12 15.39 -11.92
CA GLY A 51 -13.01 16.26 -12.69
C GLY A 51 -12.41 17.61 -13.11
N GLY A 52 -11.15 17.90 -12.76
CA GLY A 52 -10.48 19.13 -13.21
C GLY A 52 -10.03 20.09 -12.11
N GLY A 53 -9.78 19.62 -10.89
CA GLY A 53 -9.15 20.40 -9.82
C GLY A 53 -10.07 21.37 -9.06
N GLN A 54 -11.38 21.29 -9.26
CA GLN A 54 -12.32 22.21 -8.61
C GLN A 54 -12.53 21.94 -7.12
N LEU A 55 -12.16 20.73 -6.64
CA LEU A 55 -12.27 20.34 -5.24
C LEU A 55 -10.99 20.65 -4.44
N ALA A 56 -9.91 21.07 -5.08
CA ALA A 56 -8.63 21.35 -4.42
C ALA A 56 -8.75 22.36 -3.25
N ALA A 57 -9.69 23.31 -3.34
CA ALA A 57 -9.92 24.28 -2.26
C ALA A 57 -10.43 23.64 -0.96
N LEU A 58 -10.98 22.43 -1.00
CA LEU A 58 -11.45 21.70 0.17
C LEU A 58 -10.31 21.23 1.08
N ASP A 59 -9.09 21.11 0.56
CA ASP A 59 -7.89 20.73 1.33
C ASP A 59 -7.60 21.69 2.49
N ARG A 60 -8.16 22.88 2.45
CA ARG A 60 -8.02 23.89 3.52
C ARG A 60 -8.90 23.60 4.74
N LEU A 61 -9.92 22.77 4.59
CA LEU A 61 -10.84 22.45 5.70
C LEU A 61 -10.15 21.53 6.72
N PRO A 62 -10.28 21.82 8.03
CA PRO A 62 -9.69 20.94 9.05
C PRO A 62 -10.30 19.54 9.10
N HIS A 63 -11.38 19.30 8.41
CA HIS A 63 -12.05 18.00 8.26
C HIS A 63 -11.44 17.14 7.16
N VAL A 64 -10.66 17.72 6.23
CA VAL A 64 -10.14 17.01 5.05
C VAL A 64 -8.79 16.40 5.38
N ALA A 65 -8.71 15.09 5.28
CA ALA A 65 -7.50 14.31 5.53
C ALA A 65 -6.57 14.21 4.31
N GLY A 66 -7.10 14.43 3.11
CA GLY A 66 -6.33 14.48 1.88
C GLY A 66 -7.18 14.71 0.64
N VAL A 67 -6.62 15.44 -0.32
CA VAL A 67 -7.17 15.64 -1.66
C VAL A 67 -6.17 15.14 -2.67
N ALA A 68 -6.58 14.28 -3.61
CA ALA A 68 -5.75 13.80 -4.69
C ALA A 68 -6.34 14.20 -6.05
N GLY A 69 -5.52 14.77 -6.91
CA GLY A 69 -5.82 15.06 -8.30
C GLY A 69 -5.46 13.91 -9.23
N ARG A 70 -5.83 14.03 -10.51
CA ARG A 70 -5.66 12.98 -11.52
C ARG A 70 -4.22 12.50 -11.70
N GLU A 71 -3.25 13.39 -11.58
CA GLU A 71 -1.83 13.10 -11.79
C GLU A 71 -1.18 12.45 -10.54
N GLU A 72 -1.93 12.35 -9.43
CA GLU A 72 -1.43 11.83 -8.16
C GLU A 72 -1.91 10.38 -7.93
N GLY A 73 -1.64 9.46 -8.88
CA GLY A 73 -2.13 8.08 -8.86
C GLY A 73 -1.76 7.31 -7.58
N GLU A 74 -0.56 7.51 -7.05
CA GLU A 74 -0.12 6.91 -5.78
C GLU A 74 -0.98 7.42 -4.60
N LYS A 75 -1.24 8.72 -4.53
CA LYS A 75 -2.06 9.33 -3.48
C LYS A 75 -3.52 8.88 -3.56
N ILE A 76 -4.05 8.68 -4.78
CA ILE A 76 -5.38 8.12 -5.00
C ILE A 76 -5.46 6.72 -4.40
N ARG A 77 -4.52 5.82 -4.74
CA ARG A 77 -4.45 4.46 -4.18
C ARG A 77 -4.34 4.49 -2.66
N ARG A 78 -3.49 5.36 -2.15
CA ARG A 78 -3.31 5.54 -0.71
C ARG A 78 -4.58 5.99 0.01
N ILE A 79 -5.36 6.92 -0.59
CA ILE A 79 -6.67 7.33 -0.08
C ILE A 79 -7.62 6.13 -0.01
N VAL A 80 -7.71 5.34 -1.07
CA VAL A 80 -8.62 4.19 -1.14
C VAL A 80 -8.22 3.13 -0.11
N ASP A 81 -6.93 2.81 0.01
CA ASP A 81 -6.40 1.87 1.00
C ASP A 81 -6.68 2.33 2.44
N GLU A 82 -6.50 3.63 2.71
CA GLU A 82 -6.77 4.23 4.01
C GLU A 82 -8.25 4.09 4.38
N VAL A 83 -9.15 4.44 3.44
CA VAL A 83 -10.60 4.34 3.64
C VAL A 83 -11.05 2.88 3.80
N ALA A 84 -10.54 1.95 3.00
CA ALA A 84 -10.79 0.52 3.15
C ALA A 84 -10.28 -0.03 4.51
N GLY A 85 -9.20 0.56 5.02
CA GLY A 85 -8.67 0.25 6.34
C GLY A 85 -9.65 0.53 7.49
N PHE A 86 -10.50 1.56 7.38
CA PHE A 86 -11.53 1.86 8.39
C PHE A 86 -12.65 0.85 8.43
N ILE A 87 -12.92 0.14 7.33
CA ILE A 87 -13.90 -0.95 7.31
C ILE A 87 -13.37 -2.14 8.13
N ARG A 88 -12.10 -2.47 7.96
CA ARG A 88 -11.45 -3.58 8.71
C ARG A 88 -11.23 -3.25 10.19
N ARG A 89 -11.06 -1.96 10.52
CA ARG A 89 -10.88 -1.46 11.88
C ARG A 89 -11.75 -0.22 12.07
N PRO A 90 -13.05 -0.40 12.35
CA PRO A 90 -14.00 0.70 12.49
C PRO A 90 -13.58 1.69 13.58
N GLU A 91 -13.75 2.96 13.28
CA GLU A 91 -13.53 4.07 14.20
C GLU A 91 -14.86 4.79 14.49
N SER A 92 -14.92 5.54 15.55
CA SER A 92 -16.11 6.35 15.89
C SER A 92 -16.31 7.53 14.94
N ARG A 93 -15.24 7.99 14.29
CA ARG A 93 -15.25 9.12 13.35
C ARG A 93 -15.86 8.68 12.03
N GLU A 94 -16.89 9.40 11.60
CA GLU A 94 -17.54 9.18 10.31
C GLU A 94 -16.62 9.59 9.17
N THR A 95 -16.48 8.75 8.16
CA THR A 95 -15.54 8.96 7.05
C THR A 95 -16.28 9.06 5.73
N PHE A 96 -16.00 10.11 4.97
CA PHE A 96 -16.56 10.30 3.62
C PHE A 96 -15.46 10.22 2.56
N LEU A 97 -15.65 9.34 1.58
CA LEU A 97 -14.87 9.29 0.35
C LEU A 97 -15.65 10.03 -0.76
N ILE A 98 -15.11 11.16 -1.17
CA ILE A 98 -15.69 12.02 -2.21
C ILE A 98 -14.96 11.81 -3.52
N ILE A 99 -15.68 11.44 -4.58
CA ILE A 99 -15.09 11.13 -5.89
C ILE A 99 -15.73 11.99 -6.95
N ASP A 100 -14.99 12.90 -7.56
CA ASP A 100 -15.41 13.63 -8.76
C ASP A 100 -14.79 13.00 -10.01
N GLY A 101 -15.61 12.81 -11.04
CA GLY A 101 -15.14 12.27 -12.31
C GLY A 101 -15.01 10.74 -12.35
N TRP A 102 -15.93 10.00 -11.76
CA TRP A 102 -15.96 8.53 -11.76
C TRP A 102 -15.71 7.87 -13.12
N HIS A 103 -16.11 8.52 -14.21
CA HIS A 103 -15.87 8.01 -15.57
C HIS A 103 -14.37 7.87 -15.92
N HIS A 104 -13.47 8.41 -15.13
CA HIS A 104 -12.04 8.21 -15.27
C HIS A 104 -11.51 6.99 -14.48
N ILE A 105 -12.32 6.42 -13.58
CA ILE A 105 -12.00 5.19 -12.82
C ILE A 105 -12.60 3.94 -13.47
N GLY A 106 -13.59 4.11 -14.35
CA GLY A 106 -14.34 3.00 -14.93
C GLY A 106 -13.55 2.13 -15.91
N PRO A 107 -14.20 1.10 -16.48
CA PRO A 107 -13.57 0.02 -17.25
C PRO A 107 -12.81 0.46 -18.52
N SER A 108 -12.93 1.73 -18.89
CA SER A 108 -12.20 2.32 -20.03
C SER A 108 -10.79 2.80 -19.67
N ASN A 109 -10.40 2.77 -18.40
CA ASN A 109 -9.09 3.22 -17.94
C ASN A 109 -8.40 2.14 -17.12
N ALA A 110 -7.49 1.41 -17.76
CA ALA A 110 -6.73 0.32 -17.14
C ALA A 110 -5.86 0.79 -15.94
N GLU A 111 -5.52 2.08 -15.88
CA GLU A 111 -4.70 2.65 -14.80
C GLU A 111 -5.35 2.56 -13.42
N PHE A 112 -6.69 2.61 -13.35
CA PHE A 112 -7.45 2.67 -12.10
C PHE A 112 -8.45 1.51 -11.94
N GLU A 113 -8.25 0.39 -12.63
CA GLU A 113 -9.15 -0.76 -12.53
C GLU A 113 -9.14 -1.40 -11.13
N ASP A 114 -7.96 -1.51 -10.53
CA ASP A 114 -7.74 -1.97 -9.15
C ASP A 114 -8.49 -1.11 -8.12
N ILE A 115 -8.50 0.21 -8.35
CA ILE A 115 -9.21 1.18 -7.49
C ILE A 115 -10.72 1.03 -7.62
N ALA A 116 -11.25 0.79 -8.82
CA ALA A 116 -12.68 0.62 -9.05
C ALA A 116 -13.25 -0.58 -8.26
N GLU A 117 -12.51 -1.67 -8.19
CA GLU A 117 -12.87 -2.86 -7.41
C GLU A 117 -12.87 -2.55 -5.92
N SER A 118 -11.77 -1.98 -5.40
CA SER A 118 -11.65 -1.59 -3.99
C SER A 118 -12.75 -0.60 -3.56
N ILE A 119 -13.12 0.37 -4.40
CA ILE A 119 -14.21 1.30 -4.10
C ILE A 119 -15.57 0.57 -4.10
N THR A 120 -15.76 -0.44 -4.95
CA THR A 120 -16.99 -1.24 -4.94
C THR A 120 -17.15 -1.99 -3.62
N ASP A 121 -16.06 -2.56 -3.08
CA ASP A 121 -16.05 -3.21 -1.77
C ASP A 121 -16.32 -2.20 -0.64
N ILE A 122 -15.73 -1.00 -0.73
CA ILE A 122 -16.02 0.09 0.23
C ILE A 122 -17.50 0.47 0.21
N VAL A 123 -18.14 0.51 -0.95
CA VAL A 123 -19.58 0.80 -1.04
C VAL A 123 -20.42 -0.35 -0.50
N ALA A 124 -19.98 -1.61 -0.67
CA ALA A 124 -20.72 -2.77 -0.16
C ALA A 124 -20.74 -2.83 1.38
N ASP A 125 -19.60 -2.58 2.03
CA ASP A 125 -19.42 -2.83 3.45
C ASP A 125 -19.30 -1.55 4.30
N GLY A 126 -19.05 -0.41 3.67
CA GLY A 126 -18.65 0.83 4.34
C GLY A 126 -19.69 1.41 5.28
N ALA A 127 -20.97 1.37 4.93
CA ALA A 127 -22.03 1.99 5.72
C ALA A 127 -22.08 1.43 7.17
N SER A 128 -21.84 0.13 7.33
CA SER A 128 -21.79 -0.54 8.64
C SER A 128 -20.61 -0.10 9.51
N ALA A 129 -19.58 0.46 8.89
CA ALA A 129 -18.35 0.94 9.52
C ALA A 129 -18.26 2.47 9.59
N ASN A 130 -19.37 3.21 9.41
CA ASN A 130 -19.41 4.67 9.32
C ASN A 130 -18.55 5.23 8.16
N VAL A 131 -18.48 4.50 7.06
CA VAL A 131 -17.78 4.93 5.83
C VAL A 131 -18.81 5.18 4.73
N HIS A 132 -18.83 6.38 4.19
CA HIS A 132 -19.76 6.84 3.19
C HIS A 132 -19.05 7.23 1.91
N VAL A 133 -19.61 6.87 0.77
CA VAL A 133 -19.06 7.21 -0.55
C VAL A 133 -20.01 8.15 -1.28
N VAL A 134 -19.46 9.24 -1.80
CA VAL A 134 -20.21 10.23 -2.62
C VAL A 134 -19.52 10.31 -3.98
N ILE A 135 -20.20 9.85 -5.02
CA ILE A 135 -19.65 9.74 -6.37
C ILE A 135 -20.33 10.70 -7.32
N ALA A 136 -19.56 11.50 -8.07
CA ALA A 136 -20.06 12.25 -9.20
C ALA A 136 -19.58 11.65 -10.54
N THR A 137 -20.52 11.48 -11.46
CA THR A 137 -20.25 10.92 -12.79
C THR A 137 -20.94 11.72 -13.90
N SER A 138 -20.43 11.56 -15.12
CA SER A 138 -21.03 12.22 -16.30
C SER A 138 -22.21 11.47 -16.89
N ARG A 139 -22.25 10.14 -16.74
CA ARG A 139 -23.30 9.24 -17.24
C ARG A 139 -23.48 8.06 -16.29
N TRP A 140 -24.71 7.59 -16.11
CA TRP A 140 -24.99 6.38 -15.32
C TRP A 140 -24.36 5.11 -15.90
N THR A 141 -24.19 5.05 -17.22
CA THR A 141 -23.60 3.90 -17.92
C THR A 141 -22.11 3.70 -17.60
N THR A 142 -21.43 4.72 -17.09
CA THR A 142 -20.03 4.60 -16.65
C THR A 142 -19.86 3.88 -15.29
N MET A 143 -20.96 3.76 -14.54
CA MET A 143 -21.00 2.98 -13.31
C MET A 143 -21.43 1.54 -13.60
N ARG A 144 -20.58 0.58 -13.26
CA ARG A 144 -20.95 -0.85 -13.36
C ARG A 144 -22.19 -1.12 -12.50
N PRO A 145 -23.10 -2.03 -12.91
CA PRO A 145 -24.29 -2.39 -12.12
C PRO A 145 -23.95 -2.74 -10.68
N ALA A 146 -22.86 -3.48 -10.45
CA ALA A 146 -22.40 -3.88 -9.13
C ALA A 146 -22.27 -2.73 -8.11
N ILE A 147 -21.70 -1.59 -8.52
CA ILE A 147 -21.60 -0.42 -7.63
C ILE A 147 -22.87 0.46 -7.68
N ARG A 148 -23.44 0.63 -8.87
CA ARG A 148 -24.64 1.49 -9.06
C ARG A 148 -25.82 1.00 -8.24
N ASP A 149 -26.03 -0.30 -8.17
CA ASP A 149 -27.19 -0.90 -7.52
C ASP A 149 -27.06 -0.90 -5.99
N LEU A 150 -25.83 -0.80 -5.46
CA LEU A 150 -25.56 -0.61 -4.04
C LEU A 150 -25.84 0.82 -3.55
N ILE A 151 -25.80 1.83 -4.44
CA ILE A 151 -26.05 3.23 -4.09
C ILE A 151 -27.51 3.59 -4.30
N ALA A 152 -28.26 3.62 -3.20
CA ALA A 152 -29.68 3.91 -3.24
C ALA A 152 -29.99 5.41 -3.42
N ASN A 153 -29.23 6.32 -2.79
CA ASN A 153 -29.45 7.76 -2.95
C ASN A 153 -28.88 8.26 -4.28
N ARG A 154 -29.73 8.81 -5.11
CA ARG A 154 -29.36 9.30 -6.45
C ARG A 154 -29.88 10.69 -6.70
N LEU A 155 -29.03 11.55 -7.24
CA LEU A 155 -29.38 12.88 -7.70
C LEU A 155 -28.98 13.03 -9.18
N GLU A 156 -29.81 13.66 -9.94
CA GLU A 156 -29.49 14.00 -11.33
C GLU A 156 -29.45 15.51 -11.50
N LEU A 157 -28.31 16.06 -11.86
CA LEU A 157 -28.24 17.37 -12.48
C LEU A 157 -28.67 17.25 -13.96
N ARG A 158 -28.69 18.35 -14.68
CA ARG A 158 -28.98 18.28 -16.11
C ARG A 158 -28.01 17.32 -16.79
N LEU A 159 -28.53 16.26 -17.38
CA LEU A 159 -27.77 15.26 -18.14
C LEU A 159 -27.39 15.78 -19.53
N GLY A 160 -26.35 15.23 -20.14
CA GLY A 160 -26.00 15.48 -21.53
C GLY A 160 -27.08 14.95 -22.47
N GLU A 161 -27.59 13.75 -22.18
CA GLU A 161 -28.67 13.08 -22.89
C GLU A 161 -29.81 12.78 -21.90
N ALA A 162 -30.97 13.34 -22.11
CA ALA A 162 -32.13 13.13 -21.22
C ALA A 162 -32.59 11.65 -21.19
N LEU A 163 -32.29 10.89 -22.23
CA LEU A 163 -32.61 9.46 -22.33
C LEU A 163 -31.81 8.61 -21.34
N ASP A 164 -30.65 9.11 -20.86
CA ASP A 164 -29.81 8.44 -19.87
C ASP A 164 -30.37 8.54 -18.44
N SER A 165 -31.46 9.29 -18.23
CA SER A 165 -32.06 9.47 -16.90
C SER A 165 -32.60 8.16 -16.33
N LEU A 166 -32.24 7.89 -15.10
CA LEU A 166 -32.79 6.82 -14.24
C LEU A 166 -33.97 7.30 -13.39
N ILE A 167 -34.21 8.63 -13.33
CA ILE A 167 -35.27 9.23 -12.53
C ILE A 167 -36.50 9.51 -13.43
N ASP A 168 -36.42 10.49 -14.32
CA ASP A 168 -37.48 10.83 -15.24
C ASP A 168 -36.95 11.55 -16.51
N ARG A 169 -37.07 10.88 -17.64
CA ARG A 169 -36.59 11.38 -18.96
C ARG A 169 -37.30 12.64 -19.41
N LYS A 170 -38.61 12.75 -19.13
CA LYS A 170 -39.42 13.90 -19.55
C LYS A 170 -39.13 15.14 -18.73
N LEU A 171 -38.87 14.95 -17.41
CA LEU A 171 -38.47 16.04 -16.55
C LEU A 171 -37.05 16.50 -16.87
N GLN A 172 -36.14 15.60 -17.18
CA GLN A 172 -34.78 15.93 -17.61
C GLN A 172 -34.73 16.81 -18.86
N GLN A 173 -35.60 16.54 -19.85
CA GLN A 173 -35.71 17.38 -21.06
C GLN A 173 -36.12 18.82 -20.75
N LYS A 174 -36.91 19.03 -19.69
CA LYS A 174 -37.42 20.33 -19.28
C LYS A 174 -36.50 21.12 -18.36
N LEU A 175 -35.42 20.50 -17.86
CA LEU A 175 -34.48 21.18 -16.98
C LEU A 175 -33.78 22.33 -17.69
N PRO A 176 -33.68 23.51 -17.05
CA PRO A 176 -32.94 24.65 -17.60
C PRO A 176 -31.44 24.31 -17.77
N SER A 177 -30.83 24.92 -18.79
CA SER A 177 -29.38 24.82 -19.00
C SER A 177 -28.62 25.76 -18.06
N ALA A 178 -28.70 25.49 -16.75
CA ALA A 178 -28.01 26.26 -15.73
C ALA A 178 -27.35 25.30 -14.69
N PRO A 179 -26.15 25.61 -14.22
CA PRO A 179 -25.46 24.79 -13.20
C PRO A 179 -26.29 24.65 -11.92
N GLY A 180 -26.21 23.47 -11.27
CA GLY A 180 -26.92 23.19 -10.03
C GLY A 180 -28.39 22.85 -10.17
N ARG A 181 -29.00 22.97 -11.35
CA ARG A 181 -30.38 22.55 -11.62
C ARG A 181 -30.42 21.03 -11.84
N GLY A 182 -31.41 20.38 -11.22
CA GLY A 182 -31.52 18.92 -11.31
C GLY A 182 -32.81 18.36 -10.75
N LEU A 183 -32.85 17.06 -10.61
CA LEU A 183 -33.96 16.28 -10.06
C LEU A 183 -33.49 15.51 -8.81
N THR A 184 -34.34 15.51 -7.79
CA THR A 184 -34.20 14.58 -6.66
C THR A 184 -34.60 13.16 -7.10
N GLN A 185 -34.32 12.17 -6.32
CA GLN A 185 -34.72 10.78 -6.56
C GLN A 185 -36.25 10.62 -6.70
N ALA A 186 -37.01 11.47 -6.03
CA ALA A 186 -38.48 11.51 -6.13
C ALA A 186 -38.99 12.23 -7.41
N GLY A 187 -38.10 12.71 -8.28
CA GLY A 187 -38.48 13.45 -9.51
C GLY A 187 -38.79 14.93 -9.24
N GLU A 188 -38.48 15.46 -8.07
CA GLU A 188 -38.73 16.87 -7.77
C GLU A 188 -37.61 17.74 -8.35
N ASN A 189 -37.97 18.93 -8.85
CA ASN A 189 -36.98 19.91 -9.28
C ASN A 189 -36.14 20.42 -8.10
N MET A 190 -34.83 20.45 -8.25
CA MET A 190 -33.93 20.99 -7.27
C MET A 190 -33.00 22.06 -7.83
N LEU A 191 -32.51 22.92 -6.95
CA LEU A 191 -31.40 23.83 -7.19
C LEU A 191 -30.43 23.69 -6.04
N LEU A 192 -29.23 23.28 -6.35
CA LEU A 192 -28.16 23.14 -5.36
C LEU A 192 -27.53 24.52 -5.03
N ALA A 193 -27.21 24.74 -3.77
CA ALA A 193 -26.49 25.91 -3.36
C ALA A 193 -25.05 25.92 -3.92
N HIS A 194 -24.51 27.11 -4.11
CA HIS A 194 -23.12 27.26 -4.53
C HIS A 194 -22.26 27.63 -3.31
N THR A 195 -21.16 26.89 -3.12
CA THR A 195 -20.18 27.16 -2.06
C THR A 195 -18.97 27.88 -2.66
N SER A 196 -18.69 29.08 -2.19
CA SER A 196 -17.55 29.90 -2.57
C SER A 196 -16.29 29.58 -1.75
N ASN A 197 -15.12 30.14 -2.14
CA ASN A 197 -13.92 30.07 -1.33
C ASN A 197 -14.05 30.86 -0.01
N GLN A 198 -14.93 31.87 0.05
CA GLN A 198 -15.21 32.62 1.26
C GLN A 198 -15.99 31.77 2.28
N ASP A 199 -16.91 30.94 1.82
CA ASP A 199 -17.65 29.99 2.66
C ASP A 199 -16.70 28.95 3.27
N ILE A 200 -15.77 28.41 2.49
CA ILE A 200 -14.71 27.52 3.00
C ILE A 200 -13.87 28.22 4.06
N ALA A 201 -13.44 29.46 3.79
CA ALA A 201 -12.69 30.24 4.77
C ALA A 201 -13.50 30.55 6.05
N HIS A 202 -14.82 30.69 5.92
CA HIS A 202 -15.71 30.83 7.07
C HIS A 202 -15.73 29.53 7.92
N ILE A 203 -15.88 28.38 7.31
CA ILE A 203 -15.87 27.08 7.99
C ILE A 203 -14.54 26.88 8.71
N CYS A 204 -13.41 27.19 8.07
CA CYS A 204 -12.09 27.13 8.72
C CYS A 204 -12.02 27.99 9.99
N ARG A 205 -12.62 29.19 9.97
CA ARG A 205 -12.67 30.06 11.17
C ARG A 205 -13.57 29.49 12.26
N VAL A 206 -14.71 28.93 11.90
CA VAL A 206 -15.63 28.28 12.86
C VAL A 206 -14.93 27.18 13.63
N HIS A 207 -14.08 26.40 12.94
CA HIS A 207 -13.37 25.26 13.51
C HIS A 207 -11.88 25.54 13.82
N ALA A 208 -11.47 26.81 13.97
CA ALA A 208 -10.08 27.19 14.17
C ALA A 208 -9.42 26.56 15.42
N ASN A 209 -10.21 26.25 16.45
CA ASN A 209 -9.73 25.61 17.68
C ASN A 209 -10.02 24.11 17.77
N ALA A 210 -10.58 23.51 16.73
CA ALA A 210 -10.85 22.07 16.69
C ALA A 210 -9.57 21.29 16.34
N VAL A 211 -9.50 20.04 16.78
CA VAL A 211 -8.40 19.14 16.38
C VAL A 211 -8.65 18.68 14.94
N PRO A 212 -7.77 19.01 13.99
CA PRO A 212 -7.99 18.65 12.59
C PRO A 212 -8.02 17.13 12.39
N ALA A 213 -8.62 16.71 11.31
CA ALA A 213 -8.55 15.32 10.88
C ALA A 213 -7.09 14.90 10.64
N PRO A 214 -6.67 13.70 11.08
CA PRO A 214 -5.34 13.20 10.79
C PRO A 214 -5.07 13.20 9.28
N GLN A 215 -3.98 13.85 8.89
CA GLN A 215 -3.62 13.95 7.47
C GLN A 215 -3.16 12.61 6.92
N LEU A 216 -3.47 12.36 5.66
CA LEU A 216 -3.01 11.18 4.93
C LEU A 216 -1.48 11.15 4.93
N LYS A 217 -0.92 10.07 5.43
CA LYS A 217 0.53 9.87 5.42
C LYS A 217 0.96 9.29 4.08
N MET A 218 1.88 9.97 3.41
CA MET A 218 2.48 9.52 2.15
C MET A 218 3.89 8.99 2.37
N LEU A 219 4.28 7.99 1.59
CA LEU A 219 5.67 7.55 1.56
C LEU A 219 6.56 8.69 1.03
N PRO A 220 7.73 8.93 1.63
CA PRO A 220 8.68 9.89 1.08
C PRO A 220 9.21 9.38 -0.27
N ALA A 221 9.52 10.28 -1.18
CA ALA A 221 10.09 9.92 -2.48
C ALA A 221 11.45 9.18 -2.34
N VAL A 222 12.19 9.50 -1.28
CA VAL A 222 13.47 8.86 -0.94
C VAL A 222 13.53 8.65 0.57
N LEU A 223 13.83 7.43 0.99
CA LEU A 223 14.09 7.10 2.39
C LEU A 223 15.60 6.83 2.56
N THR A 224 16.33 7.77 3.19
CA THR A 224 17.75 7.55 3.46
C THR A 224 17.94 6.63 4.67
N PRO A 225 19.11 5.96 4.80
CA PRO A 225 19.41 5.13 5.96
C PRO A 225 19.36 5.89 7.30
N GLU A 226 19.73 7.18 7.29
CA GLU A 226 19.66 8.06 8.45
C GLU A 226 18.21 8.38 8.83
N ALA A 227 17.36 8.67 7.83
CA ALA A 227 15.94 8.89 8.03
C ALA A 227 15.24 7.62 8.57
N LEU A 228 15.57 6.44 8.01
CA LEU A 228 15.08 5.17 8.53
C LEU A 228 15.50 4.93 9.98
N ALA A 229 16.77 5.20 10.32
CA ALA A 229 17.28 5.08 11.68
C ALA A 229 16.58 6.04 12.66
N ALA A 230 16.27 7.26 12.20
CA ALA A 230 15.56 8.26 13.00
C ALA A 230 14.05 7.93 13.16
N HIS A 231 13.51 7.07 12.31
CA HIS A 231 12.08 6.68 12.37
C HIS A 231 11.75 5.79 13.59
N GLY A 232 12.76 5.19 14.19
CA GLY A 232 12.64 4.33 15.38
C GLY A 232 12.64 2.84 15.06
N GLU A 233 12.53 2.04 16.10
CA GLU A 233 12.52 0.58 16.02
C GLU A 233 11.23 0.06 15.39
N ALA A 234 11.31 -1.08 14.73
CA ALA A 234 10.12 -1.77 14.23
C ALA A 234 9.31 -2.34 15.39
N PRO A 235 7.96 -2.30 15.34
CA PRO A 235 7.10 -2.85 16.39
C PRO A 235 7.37 -4.35 16.69
N THR A 236 7.87 -5.09 15.68
CA THR A 236 8.18 -6.51 15.77
C THR A 236 9.64 -6.80 16.14
N GLY A 237 10.48 -5.76 16.29
CA GLY A 237 11.93 -5.89 16.38
C GLY A 237 12.55 -6.37 15.06
N GLY A 238 13.87 -6.64 15.06
CA GLY A 238 14.61 -7.16 13.91
C GLY A 238 15.42 -6.13 13.14
N ILE A 239 15.82 -6.47 11.94
CA ILE A 239 16.68 -5.68 11.06
C ILE A 239 15.83 -4.74 10.21
N PRO A 240 15.87 -3.41 10.44
CA PRO A 240 15.03 -2.45 9.73
C PRO A 240 15.51 -2.27 8.28
N TRP A 241 14.55 -2.29 7.34
CA TRP A 241 14.85 -2.13 5.93
C TRP A 241 13.98 -1.08 5.21
N GLY A 242 12.91 -0.60 5.84
CA GLY A 242 12.00 0.37 5.22
C GLY A 242 10.92 0.87 6.17
N ILE A 243 9.99 1.63 5.61
CA ILE A 243 8.77 2.07 6.28
C ILE A 243 7.56 1.70 5.43
N GLY A 244 6.44 1.43 6.06
CA GLY A 244 5.24 1.05 5.32
C GLY A 244 4.01 0.87 6.19
N GLY A 245 2.99 0.27 5.60
CA GLY A 245 1.69 0.15 6.24
C GLY A 245 0.94 1.47 6.31
N ARG A 246 -0.21 1.45 6.97
CA ARG A 246 -1.08 2.61 7.12
C ARG A 246 -0.40 3.74 7.92
N ASP A 247 0.30 3.39 8.98
CA ASP A 247 0.93 4.35 9.89
C ASP A 247 2.35 4.73 9.47
N LEU A 248 2.85 4.19 8.35
CA LEU A 248 4.23 4.29 7.90
C LEU A 248 5.21 3.87 9.00
N SER A 249 4.91 2.79 9.70
CA SER A 249 5.80 2.25 10.72
C SER A 249 7.05 1.61 10.10
N THR A 250 8.09 1.48 10.90
CA THR A 250 9.32 0.81 10.47
C THR A 250 9.03 -0.65 10.15
N LEU A 251 9.43 -1.07 8.95
CA LEU A 251 9.40 -2.45 8.51
C LEU A 251 10.76 -3.09 8.75
N ALA A 252 10.75 -4.29 9.33
CA ALA A 252 11.96 -5.03 9.63
C ALA A 252 11.81 -6.52 9.33
N TRP A 253 12.93 -7.16 9.06
CA TRP A 253 13.03 -8.60 8.98
C TRP A 253 13.56 -9.14 10.32
N ASN A 254 12.89 -10.13 10.87
CA ASN A 254 13.30 -10.78 12.10
C ASN A 254 13.83 -12.20 11.80
N PRO A 255 15.17 -12.39 11.74
CA PRO A 255 15.79 -13.68 11.41
C PRO A 255 15.47 -14.79 12.41
N GLU A 256 15.11 -14.47 13.64
CA GLU A 256 14.69 -15.45 14.64
C GLU A 256 13.33 -16.08 14.34
N ARG A 257 12.46 -15.33 13.66
CA ARG A 257 11.12 -15.81 13.26
C ARG A 257 11.12 -16.41 11.87
N GLU A 258 11.79 -15.74 10.96
CA GLU A 258 11.88 -16.06 9.54
C GLU A 258 13.35 -16.11 9.14
N PRO A 259 14.00 -17.29 9.22
CA PRO A 259 15.45 -17.41 9.03
C PRO A 259 15.93 -16.93 7.66
N HIS A 260 15.06 -16.91 6.67
CA HIS A 260 15.41 -16.58 5.30
C HIS A 260 14.57 -15.42 4.77
N LEU A 261 15.18 -14.61 3.90
CA LEU A 261 14.57 -13.45 3.25
C LEU A 261 14.82 -13.52 1.74
N VAL A 262 13.77 -13.41 0.94
CA VAL A 262 13.85 -13.47 -0.52
C VAL A 262 13.21 -12.24 -1.14
N ALA A 263 13.99 -11.50 -1.92
CA ALA A 263 13.56 -10.31 -2.66
C ALA A 263 13.47 -10.62 -4.16
N ILE A 264 12.29 -10.45 -4.74
CA ILE A 264 12.02 -10.73 -6.15
C ILE A 264 11.52 -9.46 -6.83
N GLY A 265 11.93 -9.19 -8.06
CA GLY A 265 11.44 -8.05 -8.83
C GLY A 265 12.17 -7.82 -10.14
N ALA A 266 11.66 -6.91 -10.96
CA ALA A 266 12.24 -6.56 -12.26
C ALA A 266 13.68 -6.01 -12.17
N GLN A 267 14.35 -5.94 -13.29
CA GLN A 267 15.68 -5.33 -13.35
C GLN A 267 15.59 -3.84 -13.02
N GLY A 268 16.48 -3.37 -12.14
CA GLY A 268 16.55 -1.95 -11.76
C GLY A 268 15.53 -1.49 -10.73
N CYS A 269 14.67 -2.39 -10.18
CA CYS A 269 13.64 -2.03 -9.19
C CYS A 269 14.16 -1.80 -7.76
N GLY A 270 15.49 -1.87 -7.53
CA GLY A 270 16.08 -1.54 -6.23
C GLY A 270 16.48 -2.72 -5.34
N LYS A 271 16.42 -3.97 -5.81
CA LYS A 271 16.79 -5.17 -5.03
C LYS A 271 18.17 -5.10 -4.39
N SER A 272 19.21 -4.72 -5.15
CA SER A 272 20.58 -4.61 -4.62
C SER A 272 20.68 -3.50 -3.54
N ASN A 273 19.94 -2.39 -3.73
CA ASN A 273 19.86 -1.35 -2.70
C ASN A 273 19.17 -1.86 -1.42
N PHE A 274 18.12 -2.67 -1.56
CA PHE A 274 17.48 -3.34 -0.45
C PHE A 274 18.46 -4.28 0.28
N LEU A 275 19.21 -5.14 -0.44
CA LEU A 275 20.23 -5.99 0.16
C LEU A 275 21.29 -5.17 0.90
N ALA A 276 21.75 -4.07 0.31
CA ALA A 276 22.69 -3.16 0.95
C ALA A 276 22.14 -2.60 2.27
N GLN A 277 20.85 -2.27 2.32
CA GLN A 277 20.19 -1.79 3.55
C GLN A 277 20.08 -2.90 4.61
N VAL A 278 19.72 -4.12 4.20
CA VAL A 278 19.68 -5.29 5.10
C VAL A 278 21.07 -5.59 5.66
N MET A 279 22.11 -5.65 4.81
CA MET A 279 23.49 -5.86 5.23
C MET A 279 23.98 -4.76 6.19
N ARG A 280 23.62 -3.49 5.93
CA ARG A 280 23.91 -2.38 6.85
C ARG A 280 23.21 -2.56 8.19
N GLY A 281 21.99 -3.09 8.20
CA GLY A 281 21.27 -3.44 9.43
C GLY A 281 21.98 -4.56 10.21
N ILE A 282 22.42 -5.61 9.52
CA ILE A 282 23.19 -6.70 10.10
C ILE A 282 24.52 -6.19 10.68
N SER A 283 25.19 -5.28 9.97
CA SER A 283 26.47 -4.68 10.41
C SER A 283 26.36 -3.80 11.66
N ARG A 284 25.16 -3.55 12.17
CA ARG A 284 24.97 -2.92 13.49
C ARG A 284 25.04 -3.91 14.64
N LEU A 285 24.95 -5.21 14.35
CA LEU A 285 25.16 -6.26 15.34
C LEU A 285 26.66 -6.40 15.67
N PRO A 286 27.04 -6.86 16.87
CA PRO A 286 28.41 -7.19 17.17
C PRO A 286 28.95 -8.27 16.23
N ARG A 287 30.21 -8.17 15.83
CA ARG A 287 30.87 -9.16 14.95
C ARG A 287 30.89 -10.58 15.52
N GLU A 288 30.79 -10.70 16.84
CA GLU A 288 30.68 -11.95 17.58
C GLU A 288 29.27 -12.55 17.47
N ALA A 289 28.27 -11.75 17.08
CA ALA A 289 26.88 -12.19 16.91
C ALA A 289 26.54 -12.45 15.47
N ALA A 290 27.15 -11.77 14.49
CA ALA A 290 26.80 -11.89 13.08
C ALA A 290 28.02 -11.76 12.15
N ARG A 291 28.01 -12.51 11.03
CA ARG A 291 29.00 -12.41 9.96
C ARG A 291 28.31 -12.55 8.59
N LEU A 292 28.85 -11.85 7.61
CA LEU A 292 28.34 -11.84 6.24
C LEU A 292 29.21 -12.73 5.33
N VAL A 293 28.57 -13.59 4.57
CA VAL A 293 29.14 -14.25 3.38
C VAL A 293 28.39 -13.70 2.17
N VAL A 294 29.06 -12.93 1.31
CA VAL A 294 28.43 -12.18 0.25
C VAL A 294 28.79 -12.77 -1.11
N ILE A 295 27.79 -13.16 -1.89
CA ILE A 295 27.90 -13.61 -3.27
C ILE A 295 27.34 -12.50 -4.17
N ASP A 296 28.21 -11.81 -4.86
CA ASP A 296 27.88 -10.63 -5.66
C ASP A 296 28.71 -10.60 -6.95
N GLN A 297 28.20 -11.26 -7.98
CA GLN A 297 28.90 -11.39 -9.25
C GLN A 297 29.04 -10.08 -10.02
N ARG A 298 28.16 -9.11 -9.75
CA ARG A 298 28.22 -7.79 -10.38
C ARG A 298 29.07 -6.79 -9.60
N ARG A 299 29.50 -7.16 -8.41
CA ARG A 299 30.31 -6.30 -7.51
C ARG A 299 29.58 -5.00 -7.12
N ALA A 300 28.25 -5.08 -7.02
CA ALA A 300 27.41 -3.94 -6.65
C ALA A 300 27.66 -3.44 -5.23
N HIS A 301 28.12 -4.35 -4.36
CA HIS A 301 28.37 -4.07 -2.93
C HIS A 301 29.86 -3.89 -2.60
N LEU A 302 30.74 -3.99 -3.59
CA LEU A 302 32.18 -3.87 -3.36
C LEU A 302 32.53 -2.46 -2.86
N GLY A 303 33.22 -2.37 -1.71
CA GLY A 303 33.62 -1.11 -1.11
C GLY A 303 32.52 -0.38 -0.31
N THR A 304 31.30 -0.92 -0.24
CA THR A 304 30.20 -0.33 0.54
C THR A 304 29.92 -1.07 1.85
N LEU A 305 30.50 -2.26 2.01
CA LEU A 305 30.30 -3.13 3.18
C LEU A 305 31.34 -2.82 4.28
N ASP A 306 30.90 -3.00 5.51
CA ASP A 306 31.80 -3.03 6.65
C ASP A 306 32.67 -4.27 6.55
N GLN A 307 33.97 -4.06 6.30
CA GLN A 307 34.94 -5.15 6.09
C GLN A 307 35.09 -6.04 7.34
N ASP A 308 34.89 -5.48 8.53
CA ASP A 308 34.98 -6.26 9.77
C ASP A 308 33.83 -7.25 9.93
N MET A 309 32.69 -7.01 9.25
CA MET A 309 31.53 -7.91 9.25
C MET A 309 31.60 -8.97 8.16
N VAL A 310 32.37 -8.74 7.09
CA VAL A 310 32.46 -9.67 5.96
C VAL A 310 33.42 -10.82 6.29
N ALA A 311 32.88 -12.03 6.35
CA ALA A 311 33.67 -13.25 6.47
C ALA A 311 34.24 -13.72 5.12
N ALA A 312 33.43 -13.57 4.04
CA ALA A 312 33.82 -13.91 2.68
C ALA A 312 33.07 -13.06 1.66
N TYR A 313 33.72 -12.78 0.51
CA TYR A 313 33.13 -12.06 -0.62
C TYR A 313 33.49 -12.78 -1.92
N ALA A 314 32.49 -13.28 -2.62
CA ALA A 314 32.62 -14.03 -3.86
C ALA A 314 32.03 -13.28 -5.05
N ALA A 315 32.85 -13.00 -6.06
CA ALA A 315 32.48 -12.27 -7.28
C ALA A 315 32.52 -13.14 -8.56
N THR A 316 32.75 -14.44 -8.43
CA THR A 316 32.80 -15.39 -9.55
C THR A 316 32.07 -16.68 -9.17
N GLN A 317 31.70 -17.50 -10.17
CA GLN A 317 31.08 -18.81 -9.91
C GLN A 317 31.99 -19.73 -9.07
N SER A 318 33.28 -19.75 -9.38
CA SER A 318 34.23 -20.58 -8.64
C SER A 318 34.41 -20.14 -7.19
N SER A 319 34.56 -18.82 -6.96
CA SER A 319 34.66 -18.31 -5.59
C SER A 319 33.34 -18.46 -4.83
N ALA A 320 32.20 -18.32 -5.47
CA ALA A 320 30.89 -18.57 -4.84
C ALA A 320 30.79 -20.02 -4.36
N GLN A 321 31.13 -20.97 -5.22
CA GLN A 321 31.11 -22.40 -4.86
C GLN A 321 32.09 -22.72 -3.72
N GLU A 322 33.29 -22.17 -3.76
CA GLU A 322 34.30 -22.36 -2.72
C GLU A 322 33.83 -21.83 -1.36
N GLU A 323 33.31 -20.59 -1.32
CA GLU A 323 32.86 -19.97 -0.08
C GLU A 323 31.57 -20.61 0.47
N ILE A 324 30.68 -21.12 -0.38
CA ILE A 324 29.53 -21.92 0.07
C ILE A 324 30.01 -23.23 0.72
N VAL A 325 30.94 -23.95 0.09
CA VAL A 325 31.50 -25.19 0.69
C VAL A 325 32.18 -24.92 2.04
N ASN A 326 32.94 -23.82 2.16
CA ASN A 326 33.57 -23.43 3.42
C ASN A 326 32.51 -23.08 4.49
N THR A 327 31.47 -22.38 4.11
CA THR A 327 30.35 -22.04 4.97
C THR A 327 29.61 -23.29 5.46
N VAL A 328 29.27 -24.20 4.53
CA VAL A 328 28.63 -25.47 4.85
C VAL A 328 29.45 -26.27 5.85
N ARG A 329 30.77 -26.43 5.63
CA ARG A 329 31.67 -27.15 6.55
C ARG A 329 31.65 -26.54 7.97
N THR A 330 31.54 -25.21 8.08
CA THR A 330 31.44 -24.53 9.36
C THR A 330 30.11 -24.83 10.05
N LEU A 331 29.03 -24.79 9.28
CA LEU A 331 27.66 -24.98 9.79
C LEU A 331 27.35 -26.44 10.13
N GLU A 332 27.90 -27.40 9.39
CA GLU A 332 27.79 -28.84 9.70
C GLU A 332 28.29 -29.18 11.10
N GLN A 333 29.33 -28.47 11.57
CA GLN A 333 29.85 -28.64 12.92
C GLN A 333 28.90 -28.16 14.02
N ARG A 334 27.84 -27.39 13.63
CA ARG A 334 26.81 -26.87 14.53
C ARG A 334 25.55 -27.73 14.54
N LEU A 335 25.45 -28.73 13.67
CA LEU A 335 24.31 -29.64 13.71
C LEU A 335 24.26 -30.38 15.05
N PRO A 336 23.08 -30.50 15.68
CA PRO A 336 22.95 -31.17 16.96
C PRO A 336 23.28 -32.65 16.84
N GLY A 337 24.24 -33.10 17.64
CA GLY A 337 24.60 -34.51 17.77
C GLY A 337 23.60 -35.28 18.63
N PRO A 338 23.76 -36.61 18.72
CA PRO A 338 22.83 -37.46 19.47
C PRO A 338 22.87 -37.20 20.98
N ASP A 339 23.92 -36.54 21.49
CA ASP A 339 24.12 -36.28 22.91
C ASP A 339 23.55 -34.91 23.38
N ILE A 340 22.96 -34.12 22.48
CA ILE A 340 22.39 -32.82 22.80
C ILE A 340 21.07 -32.98 23.55
N THR A 341 20.96 -32.33 24.73
CA THR A 341 19.75 -32.40 25.55
C THR A 341 18.64 -31.49 25.02
N PRO A 342 17.37 -31.78 25.38
CA PRO A 342 16.23 -30.89 24.99
C PRO A 342 16.41 -29.47 25.50
N GLU A 343 17.02 -29.27 26.67
CA GLU A 343 17.31 -27.95 27.26
C GLU A 343 18.32 -27.17 26.41
N GLN A 344 19.39 -27.87 25.97
CA GLN A 344 20.38 -27.28 25.07
C GLN A 344 19.78 -26.92 23.72
N LEU A 345 18.93 -27.79 23.14
CA LEU A 345 18.19 -27.49 21.91
C LEU A 345 17.32 -26.25 22.07
N ALA A 346 16.64 -26.13 23.21
CA ALA A 346 15.79 -24.96 23.47
C ALA A 346 16.61 -23.68 23.66
N ALA A 347 17.77 -23.75 24.30
CA ALA A 347 18.68 -22.65 24.55
C ALA A 347 19.59 -22.34 23.36
N ARG A 348 19.77 -23.26 22.41
CA ARG A 348 20.72 -23.17 21.29
C ARG A 348 22.18 -22.91 21.77
N ASP A 349 22.61 -23.57 22.83
CA ASP A 349 23.88 -23.32 23.50
C ASP A 349 24.95 -24.44 23.34
N TRP A 350 24.73 -25.41 22.40
CA TRP A 350 25.70 -26.47 22.13
C TRP A 350 26.82 -26.07 21.16
N TRP A 351 26.72 -24.88 20.55
CA TRP A 351 27.78 -24.31 19.72
C TRP A 351 27.99 -22.84 20.06
N ALA A 352 29.15 -22.30 19.68
CA ALA A 352 29.52 -20.91 19.90
C ALA A 352 30.04 -20.28 18.61
N GLY A 353 29.77 -18.99 18.44
CA GLY A 353 30.18 -18.19 17.29
C GLY A 353 29.04 -17.32 16.72
N PRO A 354 29.34 -16.50 15.71
CA PRO A 354 28.36 -15.62 15.08
C PRO A 354 27.38 -16.41 14.20
N ASP A 355 26.16 -15.92 14.07
CA ASP A 355 25.26 -16.32 13.00
C ASP A 355 25.86 -15.96 11.65
N ILE A 356 25.62 -16.78 10.63
CA ILE A 356 26.14 -16.60 9.28
C ILE A 356 25.00 -16.18 8.36
N TYR A 357 25.11 -14.96 7.83
CA TYR A 357 24.19 -14.41 6.85
C TYR A 357 24.78 -14.59 5.46
N VAL A 358 24.24 -15.52 4.69
CA VAL A 358 24.63 -15.74 3.29
C VAL A 358 23.77 -14.84 2.41
N VAL A 359 24.38 -13.80 1.88
CA VAL A 359 23.72 -12.80 1.02
C VAL A 359 24.05 -13.10 -0.43
N VAL A 360 23.01 -13.32 -1.26
CA VAL A 360 23.16 -13.64 -2.68
C VAL A 360 22.45 -12.55 -3.50
N ASP A 361 23.23 -11.67 -4.11
CA ASP A 361 22.67 -10.70 -5.06
C ASP A 361 22.65 -11.28 -6.48
N ASP A 362 21.59 -10.94 -7.24
CA ASP A 362 21.34 -11.49 -8.57
C ASP A 362 21.48 -13.04 -8.61
N ALA A 363 20.74 -13.74 -7.76
CA ALA A 363 20.83 -15.20 -7.63
C ALA A 363 20.53 -15.96 -8.95
N ASP A 364 19.95 -15.28 -9.94
CA ASP A 364 19.80 -15.81 -11.31
C ASP A 364 21.14 -15.93 -12.06
N LEU A 365 22.20 -15.28 -11.58
CA LEU A 365 23.55 -15.43 -12.11
C LEU A 365 24.35 -16.54 -11.40
N VAL A 366 23.88 -17.03 -10.25
CA VAL A 366 24.57 -18.06 -9.45
C VAL A 366 24.04 -19.44 -9.85
N SER A 367 24.96 -20.37 -10.10
CA SER A 367 24.58 -21.75 -10.45
C SER A 367 23.88 -22.45 -9.27
N ASP A 368 22.79 -23.16 -9.55
CA ASP A 368 22.11 -24.01 -8.56
C ASP A 368 23.06 -25.04 -7.93
N ILE A 369 24.07 -25.52 -8.68
CA ILE A 369 25.09 -26.43 -8.19
C ILE A 369 25.94 -25.77 -7.07
N ALA A 370 26.21 -24.47 -7.18
CA ALA A 370 26.97 -23.75 -6.15
C ALA A 370 26.21 -23.62 -4.83
N LEU A 371 24.87 -23.48 -4.92
CA LEU A 371 24.00 -23.32 -3.73
C LEU A 371 23.49 -24.66 -3.18
N ALA A 372 23.55 -25.74 -3.97
CA ALA A 372 23.06 -27.08 -3.60
C ALA A 372 23.58 -27.59 -2.23
N PRO A 373 24.85 -27.37 -1.85
CA PRO A 373 25.36 -27.88 -0.56
C PRO A 373 24.65 -27.29 0.67
N LEU A 374 23.94 -26.14 0.52
CA LEU A 374 23.17 -25.53 1.61
C LEU A 374 21.84 -26.23 1.86
N ILE A 375 21.30 -26.99 0.89
CA ILE A 375 19.92 -27.53 0.92
C ILE A 375 19.68 -28.35 2.20
N ASP A 376 20.60 -29.25 2.54
CA ASP A 376 20.48 -30.14 3.71
C ASP A 376 20.55 -29.37 5.05
N LEU A 377 21.12 -28.16 5.06
CA LEU A 377 21.24 -27.32 6.23
C LEU A 377 20.03 -26.38 6.42
N LEU A 378 19.30 -26.06 5.35
CA LEU A 378 18.18 -25.13 5.40
C LEU A 378 17.10 -25.49 6.45
N PRO A 379 16.68 -26.76 6.63
CA PRO A 379 15.71 -27.13 7.67
C PRO A 379 16.19 -26.86 9.08
N HIS A 380 17.52 -26.83 9.30
CA HIS A 380 18.16 -26.62 10.59
C HIS A 380 18.65 -25.17 10.77
N ALA A 381 18.37 -24.29 9.82
CA ALA A 381 18.95 -22.96 9.70
C ALA A 381 18.88 -22.16 11.00
N ARG A 382 17.71 -22.13 11.66
CA ARG A 382 17.50 -21.44 12.94
C ARG A 382 18.43 -21.98 14.04
N ASP A 383 18.60 -23.28 14.09
CA ASP A 383 19.33 -23.95 15.19
C ASP A 383 20.84 -23.78 15.05
N ILE A 384 21.35 -23.67 13.83
CA ILE A 384 22.77 -23.56 13.50
C ILE A 384 23.20 -22.13 13.17
N GLY A 385 22.31 -21.14 13.26
CA GLY A 385 22.58 -19.73 12.96
C GLY A 385 22.86 -19.47 11.48
N LEU A 386 22.09 -20.09 10.57
CA LEU A 386 22.16 -19.86 9.12
C LEU A 386 21.00 -18.97 8.66
N HIS A 387 21.31 -17.87 8.00
CA HIS A 387 20.33 -16.99 7.40
C HIS A 387 20.64 -16.75 5.93
N MET A 388 19.65 -16.99 5.06
CA MET A 388 19.75 -16.68 3.63
C MET A 388 19.07 -15.35 3.32
N VAL A 389 19.75 -14.44 2.62
CA VAL A 389 19.21 -13.19 2.12
C VAL A 389 19.44 -13.15 0.61
N ILE A 390 18.39 -13.34 -0.16
CA ILE A 390 18.51 -13.63 -1.59
C ILE A 390 17.77 -12.55 -2.38
N ALA A 391 18.42 -11.96 -3.38
CA ALA A 391 17.78 -11.15 -4.41
C ALA A 391 17.81 -11.86 -5.75
N ARG A 392 16.66 -11.87 -6.46
CA ARG A 392 16.52 -12.48 -7.76
C ARG A 392 15.60 -11.63 -8.66
N LYS A 393 15.86 -11.63 -9.96
CA LYS A 393 14.92 -11.02 -10.90
C LYS A 393 13.65 -11.88 -11.05
N SER A 394 12.52 -11.21 -11.32
CA SER A 394 11.21 -11.84 -11.55
C SER A 394 11.21 -12.69 -12.82
N GLY A 395 11.88 -12.25 -13.88
CA GLY A 395 11.95 -12.99 -15.13
C GLY A 395 12.41 -14.43 -14.97
N GLY A 396 11.52 -15.37 -15.34
CA GLY A 396 11.77 -16.80 -15.24
C GLY A 396 11.64 -17.37 -13.82
N ILE A 397 11.03 -16.64 -12.88
CA ILE A 397 10.84 -17.08 -11.49
C ILE A 397 10.04 -18.39 -11.42
N GLY A 398 9.03 -18.56 -12.27
CA GLY A 398 8.23 -19.77 -12.31
C GLY A 398 9.07 -21.06 -12.52
N ARG A 399 10.10 -21.00 -13.37
CA ARG A 399 11.03 -22.13 -13.54
C ARG A 399 11.98 -22.27 -12.34
N ALA A 400 12.47 -21.16 -11.82
CA ALA A 400 13.42 -21.18 -10.73
C ALA A 400 12.83 -21.76 -9.45
N LEU A 401 11.56 -21.48 -9.15
CA LEU A 401 10.85 -22.02 -7.98
C LEU A 401 10.71 -23.55 -8.03
N PHE A 402 10.94 -24.20 -9.18
CA PHE A 402 11.02 -25.64 -9.31
C PHE A 402 12.47 -26.17 -9.26
N GLY A 403 13.49 -25.29 -9.24
CA GLY A 403 14.89 -25.68 -8.99
C GLY A 403 15.06 -26.22 -7.57
N GLN A 404 16.00 -27.13 -7.36
CA GLN A 404 16.16 -27.82 -6.07
C GLN A 404 16.39 -26.83 -4.91
N PHE A 405 17.28 -25.85 -5.07
CA PHE A 405 17.60 -24.89 -4.03
C PHE A 405 16.41 -23.97 -3.73
N PHE A 406 15.81 -23.35 -4.75
CA PHE A 406 14.69 -22.42 -4.53
C PHE A 406 13.41 -23.12 -4.05
N SER A 407 13.19 -24.38 -4.45
CA SER A 407 12.10 -25.19 -3.90
C SER A 407 12.30 -25.44 -2.42
N ALA A 408 13.52 -25.81 -1.98
CA ALA A 408 13.84 -26.03 -0.57
C ALA A 408 13.67 -24.73 0.25
N VAL A 409 14.14 -23.59 -0.26
CA VAL A 409 13.95 -22.29 0.41
C VAL A 409 12.47 -21.93 0.51
N ARG A 410 11.69 -22.07 -0.56
CA ARG A 410 10.25 -21.76 -0.60
C ARG A 410 9.45 -22.61 0.39
N ASP A 411 9.77 -23.89 0.50
CA ASP A 411 9.04 -24.84 1.37
C ASP A 411 9.23 -24.52 2.85
N LEU A 412 10.24 -23.71 3.19
CA LEU A 412 10.47 -23.18 4.54
C LEU A 412 9.73 -21.87 4.82
N GLN A 413 8.91 -21.39 3.88
CA GLN A 413 8.11 -20.17 4.04
C GLN A 413 8.96 -18.94 4.46
N PRO A 414 9.97 -18.55 3.68
CA PRO A 414 10.80 -17.39 4.01
C PRO A 414 9.99 -16.09 3.95
N ALA A 415 10.51 -15.03 4.54
CA ALA A 415 10.00 -13.69 4.27
C ALA A 415 10.18 -13.35 2.79
N PHE A 416 9.10 -13.05 2.09
CA PHE A 416 9.12 -12.62 0.69
C PHE A 416 8.90 -11.12 0.58
N LEU A 417 9.73 -10.47 -0.25
CA LEU A 417 9.55 -9.09 -0.67
C LEU A 417 9.40 -9.04 -2.19
N LEU A 418 8.27 -8.59 -2.66
CA LEU A 418 8.00 -8.40 -4.08
C LEU A 418 8.17 -6.93 -4.44
N PHE A 419 9.09 -6.66 -5.35
CA PHE A 419 9.26 -5.38 -6.02
C PHE A 419 8.44 -5.35 -7.30
N ASP A 420 8.58 -4.24 -8.05
CA ASP A 420 7.98 -4.10 -9.37
C ASP A 420 8.29 -5.32 -10.26
N ALA A 421 7.25 -5.96 -10.76
CA ALA A 421 7.31 -7.11 -11.65
C ALA A 421 6.18 -7.04 -12.67
N ASP A 422 6.37 -7.63 -13.84
CA ASP A 422 5.31 -7.73 -14.84
C ASP A 422 4.17 -8.63 -14.33
N ARG A 423 2.93 -8.29 -14.70
CA ARG A 423 1.73 -9.01 -14.25
C ARG A 423 1.71 -10.49 -14.63
N ASP A 424 2.45 -10.87 -15.66
CA ASP A 424 2.52 -12.23 -16.19
C ASP A 424 3.67 -13.06 -15.59
N GLU A 425 4.43 -12.50 -14.66
CA GLU A 425 5.54 -13.12 -13.91
C GLU A 425 5.18 -13.33 -12.43
#